data_b1d12d7541c0686519113fa7aca396af
#
_entry.id   b1d12d7541c0686519113fa7aca396af
#
_cell.length_a   1.000
_cell.length_b   1.000
_cell.length_c   1.000
_cell.angle_alpha   90.00
_cell.angle_beta   90.00
_cell.angle_gamma   90.00
#
_symmetry.space_group_name_H-M   'P 1'
#
loop_
_entity.id
_entity.type
_entity.pdbx_description
1 polymer ?
#
loop_
_entity_poly.entity_id
_entity_poly.type
_entity_poly.pdbx_seq_one_letter_code
_entity_poly.pdbx_strand_id
1 'polypeptide(L)'
;MLKNKIALITGAGRGIGRAIAIALAKEGAEVVINYNGSEERAKEVKQTIEENGGKASMYKCNVSDFAACEAMIKDIIKEYGHLDILVNNAGITKDGLIMKMKEEDFDSVLNVNLKGTFNTIRHSARQMLKQRSGKIINISSVSGILGNVGQANYAASKAGVIGLTKTMARELGSRGITVNAIAPGFVDTEMTEVLSEEIRENACKQIILGRFGKPEDIANTAVFLASDKADYITRHVIIVYGCINV
;
A
#
# COMPACT_ATOMS: atom_id res chain seq x y z
N MET A 1 -5.95 -12.21 14.95
CA MET A 1 -7.05 -12.11 13.97
C MET A 1 -6.71 -12.77 12.63
N LEU A 2 -5.43 -12.80 12.24
CA LEU A 2 -4.99 -13.22 10.90
C LEU A 2 -4.18 -14.53 10.90
N LYS A 3 -4.42 -15.40 11.87
CA LYS A 3 -3.71 -16.69 11.99
C LYS A 3 -3.88 -17.54 10.71
N ASN A 4 -2.77 -18.09 10.21
CA ASN A 4 -2.70 -18.87 8.98
C ASN A 4 -3.04 -18.09 7.69
N LYS A 5 -3.00 -16.76 7.71
CA LYS A 5 -3.16 -15.92 6.52
C LYS A 5 -1.80 -15.57 5.93
N ILE A 6 -1.68 -15.62 4.61
CA ILE A 6 -0.51 -15.16 3.87
C ILE A 6 -0.77 -13.76 3.35
N ALA A 7 0.10 -12.83 3.72
CA ALA A 7 -0.01 -11.43 3.36
C ALA A 7 1.21 -10.96 2.54
N LEU A 8 0.98 -10.50 1.32
CA LEU A 8 2.00 -9.81 0.51
C LEU A 8 1.85 -8.31 0.67
N ILE A 9 2.92 -7.63 1.06
CA ILE A 9 2.96 -6.18 1.16
C ILE A 9 4.04 -5.64 0.21
N THR A 10 3.64 -4.83 -0.76
CA THR A 10 4.60 -4.23 -1.70
C THR A 10 5.25 -2.98 -1.12
N GLY A 11 6.57 -2.82 -1.37
CA GLY A 11 7.32 -1.70 -0.83
C GLY A 11 7.39 -1.67 0.70
N ALA A 12 7.48 -2.84 1.34
CA ALA A 12 7.36 -2.98 2.79
C ALA A 12 8.65 -2.73 3.59
N GLY A 13 9.74 -2.30 2.95
CA GLY A 13 11.04 -2.08 3.63
C GLY A 13 11.09 -0.82 4.51
N ARG A 14 10.11 0.10 4.43
CA ARG A 14 10.10 1.36 5.21
C ARG A 14 8.69 1.96 5.32
N GLY A 15 8.58 3.02 6.13
CA GLY A 15 7.39 3.87 6.25
C GLY A 15 6.11 3.09 6.51
N ILE A 16 5.05 3.44 5.80
CA ILE A 16 3.72 2.84 5.94
C ILE A 16 3.75 1.33 5.66
N GLY A 17 4.46 0.89 4.60
CA GLY A 17 4.54 -0.52 4.25
C GLY A 17 5.20 -1.36 5.34
N ARG A 18 6.27 -0.85 5.98
CA ARG A 18 6.91 -1.48 7.14
C ARG A 18 5.94 -1.62 8.31
N ALA A 19 5.25 -0.55 8.65
CA ALA A 19 4.30 -0.56 9.76
C ALA A 19 3.15 -1.56 9.51
N ILE A 20 2.62 -1.62 8.28
CA ILE A 20 1.58 -2.58 7.90
C ILE A 20 2.12 -4.02 8.01
N ALA A 21 3.33 -4.30 7.51
CA ALA A 21 3.93 -5.62 7.58
C ALA A 21 4.06 -6.13 9.02
N ILE A 22 4.60 -5.28 9.91
CA ILE A 22 4.76 -5.59 11.34
C ILE A 22 3.39 -5.78 12.00
N ALA A 23 2.41 -4.92 11.72
CA ALA A 23 1.08 -5.00 12.32
C ALA A 23 0.31 -6.27 11.89
N LEU A 24 0.36 -6.64 10.60
CA LEU A 24 -0.27 -7.87 10.12
C LEU A 24 0.40 -9.12 10.72
N ALA A 25 1.73 -9.13 10.84
CA ALA A 25 2.46 -10.22 11.48
C ALA A 25 2.09 -10.37 12.98
N LYS A 26 1.96 -9.26 13.69
CA LYS A 26 1.51 -9.23 15.11
C LYS A 26 0.12 -9.84 15.29
N GLU A 27 -0.74 -9.73 14.28
CA GLU A 27 -2.07 -10.35 14.26
C GLU A 27 -2.05 -11.82 13.82
N GLY A 28 -0.88 -12.37 13.51
CA GLY A 28 -0.66 -13.78 13.21
C GLY A 28 -0.58 -14.13 11.73
N ALA A 29 -0.54 -13.15 10.83
CA ALA A 29 -0.27 -13.41 9.42
C ALA A 29 1.20 -13.78 9.19
N GLU A 30 1.47 -14.65 8.23
CA GLU A 30 2.79 -14.83 7.65
C GLU A 30 2.97 -13.82 6.52
N VAL A 31 4.03 -13.02 6.61
CA VAL A 31 4.19 -11.82 5.80
C VAL A 31 5.28 -12.01 4.74
N VAL A 32 4.95 -11.73 3.48
CA VAL A 32 5.91 -11.61 2.39
C VAL A 32 6.23 -10.13 2.18
N ILE A 33 7.45 -9.74 2.53
CA ILE A 33 7.98 -8.37 2.40
C ILE A 33 8.51 -8.20 0.98
N ASN A 34 7.76 -7.52 0.11
CA ASN A 34 8.32 -7.16 -1.18
C ASN A 34 9.15 -5.88 -1.07
N TYR A 35 10.29 -5.90 -1.73
CA TYR A 35 11.18 -4.75 -1.89
C TYR A 35 11.79 -4.70 -3.29
N ASN A 36 12.26 -3.53 -3.72
CA ASN A 36 12.99 -3.35 -4.98
C ASN A 36 14.40 -2.78 -4.76
N GLY A 37 14.55 -1.80 -3.89
CA GLY A 37 15.80 -1.09 -3.64
C GLY A 37 16.65 -1.74 -2.55
N SER A 38 16.46 -1.35 -1.29
CA SER A 38 17.28 -1.79 -0.17
C SER A 38 16.85 -3.14 0.38
N GLU A 39 17.72 -4.12 0.25
CA GLU A 39 17.57 -5.43 0.87
C GLU A 39 17.78 -5.36 2.39
N GLU A 40 18.70 -4.53 2.84
CA GLU A 40 19.01 -4.33 4.26
C GLU A 40 17.77 -3.88 5.04
N ARG A 41 17.05 -2.90 4.53
CA ARG A 41 15.80 -2.44 5.15
C ARG A 41 14.73 -3.52 5.20
N ALA A 42 14.62 -4.36 4.16
CA ALA A 42 13.71 -5.49 4.18
C ALA A 42 14.13 -6.54 5.21
N LYS A 43 15.44 -6.79 5.38
CA LYS A 43 16.00 -7.66 6.43
C LYS A 43 15.68 -7.14 7.83
N GLU A 44 15.83 -5.84 8.07
CA GLU A 44 15.47 -5.22 9.36
C GLU A 44 13.99 -5.41 9.70
N VAL A 45 13.10 -5.25 8.72
CA VAL A 45 11.66 -5.49 8.91
C VAL A 45 11.39 -6.96 9.22
N LYS A 46 12.00 -7.87 8.47
CA LYS A 46 11.88 -9.30 8.71
C LYS A 46 12.35 -9.66 10.12
N GLN A 47 13.55 -9.18 10.51
CA GLN A 47 14.09 -9.41 11.84
C GLN A 47 13.15 -8.88 12.93
N THR A 48 12.64 -7.65 12.77
CA THR A 48 11.67 -7.06 13.72
C THR A 48 10.42 -7.96 13.88
N ILE A 49 9.92 -8.54 12.80
CA ILE A 49 8.77 -9.43 12.84
C ILE A 49 9.12 -10.73 13.57
N GLU A 50 10.27 -11.34 13.27
CA GLU A 50 10.72 -12.61 13.87
C GLU A 50 11.03 -12.46 15.36
N GLU A 51 11.67 -11.37 15.78
CA GLU A 51 11.92 -11.04 17.19
C GLU A 51 10.63 -10.88 18.00
N ASN A 52 9.54 -10.46 17.36
CA ASN A 52 8.21 -10.37 17.97
C ASN A 52 7.39 -11.69 17.83
N GLY A 53 8.04 -12.81 17.45
CA GLY A 53 7.41 -14.12 17.34
C GLY A 53 6.55 -14.31 16.09
N GLY A 54 6.57 -13.39 15.13
CA GLY A 54 5.91 -13.51 13.84
C GLY A 54 6.74 -14.28 12.81
N LYS A 55 6.19 -14.45 11.61
CA LYS A 55 6.88 -15.06 10.48
C LYS A 55 6.92 -14.11 9.29
N ALA A 56 8.08 -14.01 8.65
CA ALA A 56 8.23 -13.20 7.45
C ALA A 56 9.24 -13.79 6.48
N SER A 57 8.95 -13.65 5.19
CA SER A 57 9.88 -13.87 4.10
C SER A 57 10.09 -12.59 3.29
N MET A 58 11.07 -12.60 2.41
CA MET A 58 11.42 -11.44 1.59
C MET A 58 11.40 -11.80 0.12
N TYR A 59 10.88 -10.91 -0.71
CA TYR A 59 10.89 -11.09 -2.16
C TYR A 59 11.32 -9.82 -2.90
N LYS A 60 12.41 -9.88 -3.66
CA LYS A 60 12.86 -8.76 -4.48
C LYS A 60 12.09 -8.74 -5.79
N CYS A 61 11.31 -7.68 -6.01
CA CYS A 61 10.57 -7.48 -7.25
C CYS A 61 10.30 -6.00 -7.48
N ASN A 62 10.57 -5.53 -8.70
CA ASN A 62 10.08 -4.24 -9.17
C ASN A 62 8.62 -4.40 -9.62
N VAL A 63 7.68 -3.79 -8.90
CA VAL A 63 6.25 -3.91 -9.20
C VAL A 63 5.85 -3.30 -10.55
N SER A 64 6.65 -2.39 -11.13
CA SER A 64 6.39 -1.84 -12.46
C SER A 64 6.65 -2.87 -13.59
N ASP A 65 7.39 -3.95 -13.31
CA ASP A 65 7.65 -5.04 -14.24
C ASP A 65 6.53 -6.10 -14.13
N PHE A 66 5.79 -6.24 -15.22
CA PHE A 66 4.65 -7.15 -15.30
C PHE A 66 5.04 -8.62 -15.14
N ALA A 67 6.12 -9.03 -15.79
CA ALA A 67 6.60 -10.42 -15.75
C ALA A 67 7.22 -10.77 -14.39
N ALA A 68 7.97 -9.84 -13.79
CA ALA A 68 8.51 -10.02 -12.45
C ALA A 68 7.39 -10.13 -11.39
N CYS A 69 6.30 -9.37 -11.52
CA CYS A 69 5.13 -9.51 -10.66
C CYS A 69 4.46 -10.88 -10.84
N GLU A 70 4.36 -11.38 -12.07
CA GLU A 70 3.82 -12.72 -12.32
C GLU A 70 4.66 -13.80 -11.64
N ALA A 71 5.98 -13.72 -11.76
CA ALA A 71 6.90 -14.65 -11.11
C ALA A 71 6.75 -14.59 -9.58
N MET A 72 6.77 -13.40 -9.00
CA MET A 72 6.60 -13.21 -7.56
C MET A 72 5.31 -13.88 -7.04
N ILE A 73 4.18 -13.63 -7.68
CA ILE A 73 2.90 -14.21 -7.23
C ILE A 73 2.89 -15.73 -7.41
N LYS A 74 3.46 -16.26 -8.51
CA LYS A 74 3.57 -17.71 -8.72
C LYS A 74 4.42 -18.39 -7.65
N ASP A 75 5.55 -17.78 -7.28
CA ASP A 75 6.46 -18.31 -6.28
C ASP A 75 5.80 -18.31 -4.89
N ILE A 76 5.11 -17.23 -4.51
CA ILE A 76 4.34 -17.16 -3.26
C ILE A 76 3.28 -18.26 -3.22
N ILE A 77 2.51 -18.44 -4.29
CA ILE A 77 1.48 -19.48 -4.35
C ILE A 77 2.11 -20.89 -4.29
N LYS A 78 3.26 -21.10 -4.92
CA LYS A 78 3.98 -22.37 -4.88
C LYS A 78 4.49 -22.70 -3.48
N GLU A 79 4.99 -21.69 -2.76
CA GLU A 79 5.56 -21.85 -1.41
C GLU A 79 4.46 -22.04 -0.34
N TYR A 80 3.42 -21.21 -0.38
CA TYR A 80 2.40 -21.15 0.69
C TYR A 80 1.08 -21.84 0.31
N GLY A 81 0.84 -22.14 -0.95
CA GLY A 81 -0.41 -22.72 -1.45
C GLY A 81 -1.54 -21.70 -1.69
N HIS A 82 -1.49 -20.53 -1.07
CA HIS A 82 -2.52 -19.50 -1.13
C HIS A 82 -1.95 -18.10 -0.92
N LEU A 83 -2.77 -17.08 -1.21
CA LEU A 83 -2.50 -15.67 -0.91
C LEU A 83 -3.82 -15.04 -0.44
N ASP A 84 -3.89 -14.65 0.83
CA ASP A 84 -5.12 -14.13 1.44
C ASP A 84 -5.20 -12.62 1.39
N ILE A 85 -4.08 -11.93 1.60
CA ILE A 85 -4.03 -10.48 1.74
C ILE A 85 -2.98 -9.92 0.79
N LEU A 86 -3.39 -8.97 -0.05
CA LEU A 86 -2.50 -8.18 -0.89
C LEU A 86 -2.59 -6.71 -0.47
N VAL A 87 -1.46 -6.14 -0.03
CA VAL A 87 -1.36 -4.71 0.26
C VAL A 87 -0.47 -4.06 -0.80
N ASN A 88 -1.08 -3.26 -1.67
CA ASN A 88 -0.39 -2.47 -2.68
C ASN A 88 0.02 -1.13 -2.07
N ASN A 89 1.25 -1.08 -1.55
CA ASN A 89 1.81 0.10 -0.91
C ASN A 89 2.99 0.69 -1.68
N ALA A 90 3.69 -0.08 -2.51
CA ALA A 90 4.83 0.43 -3.28
C ALA A 90 4.48 1.71 -4.04
N GLY A 91 5.29 2.74 -3.87
CA GLY A 91 5.07 4.02 -4.51
C GLY A 91 6.27 4.96 -4.37
N ILE A 92 6.35 5.87 -5.31
CA ILE A 92 7.37 6.94 -5.38
C ILE A 92 6.70 8.28 -5.64
N THR A 93 7.41 9.36 -5.31
CA THR A 93 7.08 10.72 -5.71
C THR A 93 8.20 11.30 -6.57
N LYS A 94 7.83 12.18 -7.49
CA LYS A 94 8.71 13.00 -8.33
C LYS A 94 8.03 14.35 -8.51
N ASP A 95 8.11 15.17 -7.47
CA ASP A 95 7.37 16.40 -7.38
C ASP A 95 7.99 17.49 -8.25
N GLY A 96 7.15 18.28 -8.88
CA GLY A 96 7.53 19.41 -9.72
C GLY A 96 6.30 20.14 -10.29
N LEU A 97 6.39 21.46 -10.44
CA LEU A 97 5.33 22.23 -11.09
C LEU A 97 5.14 21.73 -12.52
N ILE A 98 3.90 21.75 -13.02
CA ILE A 98 3.53 21.18 -14.33
C ILE A 98 4.41 21.67 -15.48
N MET A 99 4.80 22.92 -15.48
CA MET A 99 5.66 23.51 -16.52
C MET A 99 7.11 23.01 -16.50
N LYS A 100 7.53 22.37 -15.39
CA LYS A 100 8.90 21.85 -15.20
C LYS A 100 8.95 20.34 -15.04
N MET A 101 7.78 19.70 -14.94
CA MET A 101 7.68 18.24 -14.80
C MET A 101 8.14 17.56 -16.09
N LYS A 102 9.11 16.67 -15.97
CA LYS A 102 9.60 15.88 -17.11
C LYS A 102 8.69 14.69 -17.38
N GLU A 103 8.63 14.28 -18.66
CA GLU A 103 7.88 13.10 -19.07
C GLU A 103 8.34 11.85 -18.31
N GLU A 104 9.65 11.67 -18.14
CA GLU A 104 10.23 10.52 -17.43
C GLU A 104 9.82 10.50 -15.94
N ASP A 105 9.66 11.67 -15.32
CA ASP A 105 9.20 11.77 -13.92
C ASP A 105 7.70 11.43 -13.81
N PHE A 106 6.90 11.86 -14.77
CA PHE A 106 5.49 11.49 -14.89
C PHE A 106 5.34 9.98 -15.08
N ASP A 107 5.99 9.42 -16.09
CA ASP A 107 5.91 8.00 -16.43
C ASP A 107 6.42 7.10 -15.32
N SER A 108 7.54 7.45 -14.68
CA SER A 108 8.09 6.64 -13.58
C SER A 108 7.13 6.52 -12.41
N VAL A 109 6.44 7.62 -12.06
CA VAL A 109 5.44 7.63 -10.97
C VAL A 109 4.21 6.79 -11.35
N LEU A 110 3.67 6.96 -12.57
CA LEU A 110 2.54 6.15 -13.02
C LEU A 110 2.91 4.65 -13.10
N ASN A 111 4.09 4.33 -13.61
CA ASN A 111 4.56 2.96 -13.75
C ASN A 111 4.69 2.25 -12.39
N VAL A 112 5.23 2.91 -11.38
CA VAL A 112 5.36 2.28 -10.06
C VAL A 112 4.02 2.28 -9.32
N ASN A 113 3.38 3.44 -9.18
CA ASN A 113 2.24 3.60 -8.29
C ASN A 113 0.95 2.97 -8.84
N LEU A 114 0.65 3.20 -10.12
CA LEU A 114 -0.60 2.76 -10.74
C LEU A 114 -0.44 1.42 -11.45
N LYS A 115 0.50 1.33 -12.40
CA LYS A 115 0.73 0.09 -13.15
C LYS A 115 1.23 -1.03 -12.22
N GLY A 116 2.08 -0.71 -11.22
CA GLY A 116 2.53 -1.68 -10.22
C GLY A 116 1.37 -2.26 -9.42
N THR A 117 0.44 -1.41 -8.97
CA THR A 117 -0.80 -1.86 -8.30
C THR A 117 -1.65 -2.73 -9.22
N PHE A 118 -1.79 -2.35 -10.49
CA PHE A 118 -2.48 -3.17 -11.49
C PHE A 118 -1.81 -4.53 -11.68
N ASN A 119 -0.48 -4.57 -11.84
CA ASN A 119 0.27 -5.80 -12.08
C ASN A 119 0.06 -6.83 -10.96
N THR A 120 0.19 -6.39 -9.70
CA THR A 120 0.03 -7.27 -8.53
C THR A 120 -1.40 -7.76 -8.39
N ILE A 121 -2.42 -6.92 -8.58
CA ILE A 121 -3.83 -7.32 -8.58
C ILE A 121 -4.09 -8.31 -9.72
N ARG A 122 -3.64 -8.02 -10.93
CA ARG A 122 -3.85 -8.86 -12.13
C ARG A 122 -3.35 -10.28 -11.92
N HIS A 123 -2.17 -10.45 -11.31
CA HIS A 123 -1.58 -11.77 -11.10
C HIS A 123 -2.14 -12.49 -9.87
N SER A 124 -2.57 -11.76 -8.84
CA SER A 124 -3.18 -12.33 -7.62
C SER A 124 -4.64 -12.74 -7.83
N ALA A 125 -5.37 -12.01 -8.67
CA ALA A 125 -6.82 -12.17 -8.83
C ALA A 125 -7.22 -13.60 -9.18
N ARG A 126 -6.49 -14.28 -10.10
CA ARG A 126 -6.80 -15.66 -10.49
C ARG A 126 -6.77 -16.64 -9.30
N GLN A 127 -5.78 -16.49 -8.42
CA GLN A 127 -5.65 -17.32 -7.23
C GLN A 127 -6.75 -17.03 -6.23
N MET A 128 -7.01 -15.75 -5.94
CA MET A 128 -8.08 -15.35 -5.02
C MET A 128 -9.46 -15.77 -5.52
N LEU A 129 -9.73 -15.68 -6.84
CA LEU A 129 -10.95 -16.20 -7.46
C LEU A 129 -11.12 -17.72 -7.26
N LYS A 130 -10.01 -18.48 -7.39
CA LYS A 130 -10.02 -19.95 -7.14
C LYS A 130 -10.27 -20.25 -5.66
N GLN A 131 -9.69 -19.48 -4.75
CA GLN A 131 -9.87 -19.59 -3.30
C GLN A 131 -11.29 -19.18 -2.87
N ARG A 132 -11.99 -18.34 -3.65
CA ARG A 132 -13.24 -17.67 -3.28
C ARG A 132 -13.09 -16.85 -1.99
N SER A 133 -11.91 -16.28 -1.80
CA SER A 133 -11.54 -15.47 -0.64
C SER A 133 -10.32 -14.62 -0.98
N GLY A 134 -10.27 -13.39 -0.47
CA GLY A 134 -9.12 -12.49 -0.61
C GLY A 134 -9.43 -11.08 -0.11
N LYS A 135 -8.40 -10.42 0.37
CA LYS A 135 -8.42 -9.02 0.83
C LYS A 135 -7.39 -8.22 0.04
N ILE A 136 -7.82 -7.27 -0.75
CA ILE A 136 -6.94 -6.36 -1.50
C ILE A 136 -7.07 -4.96 -0.89
N ILE A 137 -5.96 -4.43 -0.43
CA ILE A 137 -5.87 -3.11 0.21
C ILE A 137 -4.87 -2.27 -0.59
N ASN A 138 -5.35 -1.19 -1.18
CA ASN A 138 -4.53 -0.31 -2.00
C ASN A 138 -4.22 0.98 -1.23
N ILE A 139 -2.95 1.34 -1.11
CA ILE A 139 -2.55 2.60 -0.48
C ILE A 139 -2.59 3.71 -1.54
N SER A 140 -3.65 4.52 -1.45
CA SER A 140 -3.82 5.74 -2.24
C SER A 140 -3.19 6.95 -1.51
N SER A 141 -3.80 8.11 -1.58
CA SER A 141 -3.43 9.35 -0.88
C SER A 141 -4.59 10.34 -0.94
N VAL A 142 -4.66 11.25 0.01
CA VAL A 142 -5.53 12.44 -0.11
C VAL A 142 -5.19 13.28 -1.34
N SER A 143 -3.92 13.30 -1.79
CA SER A 143 -3.54 13.96 -3.05
C SER A 143 -4.25 13.35 -4.27
N GLY A 144 -4.63 12.07 -4.23
CA GLY A 144 -5.42 11.43 -5.29
C GLY A 144 -6.91 11.79 -5.25
N ILE A 145 -7.37 12.43 -4.19
CA ILE A 145 -8.77 12.87 -4.01
C ILE A 145 -8.88 14.38 -4.26
N LEU A 146 -7.98 15.17 -3.68
CA LEU A 146 -8.04 16.64 -3.64
C LEU A 146 -7.11 17.30 -4.64
N GLY A 147 -6.12 16.58 -5.15
CA GLY A 147 -4.97 17.16 -5.85
C GLY A 147 -3.95 17.74 -4.87
N ASN A 148 -2.76 18.05 -5.37
CA ASN A 148 -1.75 18.80 -4.62
C ASN A 148 -0.81 19.52 -5.61
N VAL A 149 -0.45 20.74 -5.28
CA VAL A 149 0.45 21.55 -6.12
C VAL A 149 1.79 20.84 -6.27
N GLY A 150 2.30 20.75 -7.50
CA GLY A 150 3.55 20.07 -7.82
C GLY A 150 3.47 18.54 -7.89
N GLN A 151 2.29 17.94 -7.70
CA GLN A 151 2.10 16.48 -7.69
C GLN A 151 1.17 15.98 -8.80
N ALA A 152 1.20 16.57 -9.98
CA ALA A 152 0.32 16.17 -11.08
C ALA A 152 0.43 14.66 -11.41
N ASN A 153 1.64 14.11 -11.48
CA ASN A 153 1.92 12.69 -11.67
C ASN A 153 1.45 11.84 -10.48
N TYR A 154 1.81 12.23 -9.27
CA TYR A 154 1.47 11.49 -8.06
C TYR A 154 -0.04 11.49 -7.82
N ALA A 155 -0.69 12.65 -7.87
CA ALA A 155 -2.13 12.76 -7.71
C ALA A 155 -2.89 11.95 -8.77
N ALA A 156 -2.49 12.04 -10.05
CA ALA A 156 -3.08 11.23 -11.12
C ALA A 156 -2.91 9.73 -10.85
N SER A 157 -1.71 9.27 -10.42
CA SER A 157 -1.46 7.88 -10.09
C SER A 157 -2.35 7.39 -8.95
N LYS A 158 -2.50 8.18 -7.88
CA LYS A 158 -3.29 7.81 -6.70
C LYS A 158 -4.81 7.90 -6.94
N ALA A 159 -5.26 8.83 -7.79
CA ALA A 159 -6.64 8.85 -8.31
C ALA A 159 -6.92 7.60 -9.17
N GLY A 160 -5.98 7.21 -10.03
CA GLY A 160 -6.07 5.97 -10.81
C GLY A 160 -6.19 4.72 -9.93
N VAL A 161 -5.45 4.65 -8.83
CA VAL A 161 -5.56 3.56 -7.82
C VAL A 161 -6.97 3.51 -7.21
N ILE A 162 -7.60 4.67 -6.96
CA ILE A 162 -8.99 4.72 -6.47
C ILE A 162 -9.95 4.15 -7.52
N GLY A 163 -9.79 4.54 -8.80
CA GLY A 163 -10.57 4.00 -9.92
C GLY A 163 -10.43 2.48 -10.05
N LEU A 164 -9.17 2.00 -10.00
CA LEU A 164 -8.83 0.58 -10.04
C LEU A 164 -9.48 -0.18 -8.87
N THR A 165 -9.40 0.35 -7.64
CA THR A 165 -10.04 -0.21 -6.44
C THR A 165 -11.53 -0.41 -6.65
N LYS A 166 -12.22 0.61 -7.14
CA LYS A 166 -13.68 0.58 -7.35
C LYS A 166 -14.09 -0.42 -8.43
N THR A 167 -13.29 -0.57 -9.48
CA THR A 167 -13.54 -1.51 -10.57
C THR A 167 -13.32 -2.95 -10.09
N MET A 168 -12.16 -3.22 -9.48
CA MET A 168 -11.83 -4.57 -9.02
C MET A 168 -12.77 -5.06 -7.92
N ALA A 169 -13.27 -4.19 -7.05
CA ALA A 169 -14.30 -4.56 -6.07
C ALA A 169 -15.59 -5.09 -6.74
N ARG A 170 -15.97 -4.54 -7.88
CA ARG A 170 -17.14 -5.02 -8.64
C ARG A 170 -16.87 -6.34 -9.38
N GLU A 171 -15.69 -6.47 -9.96
CA GLU A 171 -15.33 -7.68 -10.72
C GLU A 171 -15.12 -8.90 -9.81
N LEU A 172 -14.53 -8.70 -8.63
CA LEU A 172 -14.09 -9.79 -7.77
C LEU A 172 -15.06 -10.08 -6.61
N GLY A 173 -15.96 -9.14 -6.28
CA GLY A 173 -16.82 -9.21 -5.10
C GLY A 173 -17.77 -10.43 -5.08
N SER A 174 -18.27 -10.88 -6.23
CA SER A 174 -19.13 -12.07 -6.32
C SER A 174 -18.43 -13.38 -5.89
N ARG A 175 -17.13 -13.33 -5.70
CA ARG A 175 -16.28 -14.44 -5.26
C ARG A 175 -15.74 -14.26 -3.84
N GLY A 176 -16.35 -13.39 -3.03
CA GLY A 176 -15.96 -13.16 -1.64
C GLY A 176 -14.62 -12.41 -1.48
N ILE A 177 -14.20 -11.67 -2.50
CA ILE A 177 -12.97 -10.86 -2.45
C ILE A 177 -13.36 -9.41 -2.19
N THR A 178 -12.79 -8.80 -1.15
CA THR A 178 -12.98 -7.38 -0.88
C THR A 178 -11.80 -6.58 -1.42
N VAL A 179 -12.09 -5.42 -2.01
CA VAL A 179 -11.06 -4.50 -2.53
C VAL A 179 -11.35 -3.10 -2.01
N ASN A 180 -10.45 -2.56 -1.20
CA ASN A 180 -10.57 -1.24 -0.60
C ASN A 180 -9.30 -0.42 -0.79
N ALA A 181 -9.41 0.88 -0.66
CA ALA A 181 -8.26 1.78 -0.61
C ALA A 181 -8.18 2.47 0.76
N ILE A 182 -6.97 2.75 1.20
CA ILE A 182 -6.69 3.69 2.28
C ILE A 182 -6.06 4.91 1.62
N ALA A 183 -6.53 6.10 1.97
CA ALA A 183 -6.01 7.38 1.50
C ALA A 183 -5.39 8.15 2.68
N PRO A 184 -4.08 7.98 2.95
CA PRO A 184 -3.40 8.72 4.00
C PRO A 184 -3.31 10.21 3.67
N GLY A 185 -3.33 11.04 4.73
CA GLY A 185 -2.85 12.42 4.69
C GLY A 185 -1.34 12.51 4.91
N PHE A 186 -0.90 13.55 5.62
CA PHE A 186 0.48 13.66 6.07
C PHE A 186 0.78 12.62 7.16
N VAL A 187 1.76 11.76 6.90
CA VAL A 187 2.21 10.69 7.81
C VAL A 187 3.71 10.84 8.03
N ASP A 188 4.15 10.75 9.27
CA ASP A 188 5.56 10.80 9.65
C ASP A 188 6.31 9.59 9.06
N THR A 189 7.05 9.84 7.99
CA THR A 189 7.84 8.86 7.26
C THR A 189 9.07 9.55 6.68
N GLU A 190 10.05 8.79 6.24
CA GLU A 190 11.22 9.33 5.52
C GLU A 190 10.82 10.22 4.30
N MET A 191 9.64 10.01 3.72
CA MET A 191 9.13 10.82 2.62
C MET A 191 8.74 12.23 3.07
N THR A 192 8.33 12.40 4.32
CA THR A 192 7.92 13.69 4.90
C THR A 192 9.00 14.33 5.78
N GLU A 193 10.03 13.58 6.16
CA GLU A 193 11.17 14.10 6.92
C GLU A 193 12.00 15.14 6.15
N VAL A 194 11.95 15.07 4.81
CA VAL A 194 12.65 16.05 3.94
C VAL A 194 11.96 17.42 3.89
N LEU A 195 10.74 17.55 4.45
CA LEU A 195 10.03 18.82 4.55
C LEU A 195 10.71 19.71 5.58
N SER A 196 10.87 21.01 5.26
CA SER A 196 11.37 21.97 6.24
C SER A 196 10.41 22.08 7.45
N GLU A 197 10.97 22.50 8.59
CA GLU A 197 10.21 22.66 9.83
C GLU A 197 9.02 23.62 9.65
N GLU A 198 9.23 24.72 8.91
CA GLU A 198 8.18 25.67 8.56
C GLU A 198 7.03 25.02 7.76
N ILE A 199 7.35 24.17 6.77
CA ILE A 199 6.32 23.46 5.98
C ILE A 199 5.58 22.46 6.86
N ARG A 200 6.29 21.75 7.75
CA ARG A 200 5.68 20.81 8.70
C ARG A 200 4.73 21.50 9.67
N GLU A 201 5.15 22.62 10.25
CA GLU A 201 4.30 23.41 11.15
C GLU A 201 3.05 23.94 10.43
N ASN A 202 3.22 24.47 9.22
CA ASN A 202 2.09 24.96 8.43
C ASN A 202 1.12 23.85 8.05
N ALA A 203 1.62 22.66 7.70
CA ALA A 203 0.78 21.49 7.45
C ALA A 203 0.06 21.04 8.73
N CYS A 204 0.72 21.03 9.90
CA CYS A 204 0.09 20.71 11.18
C CYS A 204 -1.06 21.67 11.52
N LYS A 205 -0.90 22.97 11.22
CA LYS A 205 -1.98 23.97 11.45
C LYS A 205 -3.22 23.70 10.58
N GLN A 206 -3.06 23.08 9.42
CA GLN A 206 -4.16 22.70 8.54
C GLN A 206 -4.83 21.39 8.95
N ILE A 207 -4.18 20.56 9.75
CA ILE A 207 -4.73 19.30 10.26
C ILE A 207 -5.52 19.56 11.53
N ILE A 208 -6.83 19.28 11.54
CA ILE A 208 -7.68 19.54 12.72
C ILE A 208 -7.19 18.78 13.97
N LEU A 209 -6.65 17.55 13.81
CA LEU A 209 -6.05 16.81 14.93
C LEU A 209 -4.68 17.37 15.36
N GLY A 210 -4.15 18.41 14.71
CA GLY A 210 -2.94 19.14 15.10
C GLY A 210 -1.63 18.38 15.00
N ARG A 211 -1.61 17.23 14.32
CA ARG A 211 -0.41 16.41 14.18
C ARG A 211 -0.40 15.65 12.84
N PHE A 212 0.77 15.27 12.39
CA PHE A 212 0.91 14.24 11.36
C PHE A 212 0.40 12.89 11.91
N GLY A 213 -0.13 12.06 11.01
CA GLY A 213 -0.40 10.67 11.32
C GLY A 213 0.90 9.90 11.53
N LYS A 214 0.84 8.84 12.32
CA LYS A 214 1.94 7.88 12.42
C LYS A 214 1.71 6.75 11.40
N PRO A 215 2.76 6.06 10.92
CA PRO A 215 2.60 4.87 10.08
C PRO A 215 1.64 3.83 10.69
N GLU A 216 1.60 3.74 12.02
CA GLU A 216 0.71 2.86 12.78
C GLU A 216 -0.78 3.24 12.64
N ASP A 217 -1.11 4.52 12.46
CA ASP A 217 -2.49 4.96 12.23
C ASP A 217 -3.02 4.35 10.92
N ILE A 218 -2.17 4.22 9.90
CA ILE A 218 -2.50 3.59 8.63
C ILE A 218 -2.51 2.05 8.76
N ALA A 219 -1.52 1.50 9.47
CA ALA A 219 -1.38 0.07 9.68
C ALA A 219 -2.59 -0.53 10.43
N ASN A 220 -3.12 0.16 11.43
CA ASN A 220 -4.31 -0.27 12.17
C ASN A 220 -5.53 -0.35 11.24
N THR A 221 -5.68 0.60 10.32
CA THR A 221 -6.75 0.56 9.31
C THR A 221 -6.55 -0.61 8.35
N ALA A 222 -5.31 -0.89 7.94
CA ALA A 222 -5.00 -2.03 7.08
C ALA A 222 -5.30 -3.37 7.78
N VAL A 223 -4.95 -3.52 9.05
CA VAL A 223 -5.29 -4.70 9.87
C VAL A 223 -6.80 -4.90 9.94
N PHE A 224 -7.56 -3.84 10.22
CA PHE A 224 -9.02 -3.90 10.22
C PHE A 224 -9.58 -4.40 8.88
N LEU A 225 -9.15 -3.80 7.77
CA LEU A 225 -9.59 -4.18 6.42
C LEU A 225 -9.15 -5.60 6.01
N ALA A 226 -8.04 -6.10 6.54
CA ALA A 226 -7.54 -7.45 6.31
C ALA A 226 -8.30 -8.52 7.11
N SER A 227 -9.01 -8.12 8.18
CA SER A 227 -9.71 -9.03 9.09
C SER A 227 -11.13 -9.37 8.63
N ASP A 228 -11.72 -10.41 9.22
CA ASP A 228 -13.11 -10.81 9.00
C ASP A 228 -14.11 -9.73 9.45
N LYS A 229 -13.69 -8.80 10.32
CA LYS A 229 -14.52 -7.66 10.76
C LYS A 229 -14.89 -6.71 9.60
N ALA A 230 -14.15 -6.77 8.50
CA ALA A 230 -14.39 -5.97 7.30
C ALA A 230 -14.96 -6.77 6.11
N ASP A 231 -15.54 -7.94 6.34
CA ASP A 231 -16.04 -8.82 5.26
C ASP A 231 -17.16 -8.18 4.42
N TYR A 232 -17.90 -7.24 4.99
CA TYR A 232 -18.96 -6.51 4.27
C TYR A 232 -18.52 -5.12 3.80
N ILE A 233 -17.19 -4.83 3.88
CA ILE A 233 -16.62 -3.55 3.42
C ILE A 233 -15.83 -3.80 2.14
N THR A 234 -16.33 -3.29 1.02
CA THR A 234 -15.63 -3.34 -0.28
C THR A 234 -15.94 -2.09 -1.09
N ARG A 235 -15.05 -1.72 -2.04
CA ARG A 235 -15.18 -0.54 -2.91
C ARG A 235 -15.02 0.80 -2.17
N HIS A 236 -14.62 0.79 -0.91
CA HIS A 236 -14.45 2.00 -0.11
C HIS A 236 -13.04 2.59 -0.26
N VAL A 237 -12.98 3.91 -0.08
CA VAL A 237 -11.75 4.69 0.13
C VAL A 237 -11.83 5.24 1.55
N ILE A 238 -11.06 4.66 2.46
CA ILE A 238 -11.00 5.13 3.85
C ILE A 238 -9.92 6.20 3.95
N ILE A 239 -10.33 7.42 4.26
CA ILE A 239 -9.43 8.55 4.40
C ILE A 239 -8.91 8.58 5.84
N VAL A 240 -7.58 8.51 6.00
CA VAL A 240 -6.88 8.56 7.30
C VAL A 240 -5.93 9.76 7.29
N TYR A 241 -6.40 10.94 7.69
CA TYR A 241 -5.71 12.20 7.40
C TYR A 241 -5.84 13.27 8.49
N GLY A 242 -6.44 12.95 9.63
CA GLY A 242 -6.59 13.90 10.74
C GLY A 242 -7.48 15.11 10.42
N CYS A 243 -8.30 15.02 9.36
CA CYS A 243 -9.17 16.11 8.86
C CYS A 243 -8.36 17.35 8.44
N ILE A 244 -7.76 17.32 7.25
CA ILE A 244 -7.06 18.48 6.68
C ILE A 244 -8.13 19.48 6.20
N ASN A 245 -8.03 20.73 6.66
CA ASN A 245 -8.82 21.84 6.12
C ASN A 245 -8.33 22.20 4.72
N VAL A 246 -9.18 22.01 3.71
CA VAL A 246 -8.98 22.38 2.31
C VAL A 246 -10.08 23.29 1.86
#